data_9cf92e85048a3f8e7f6befaaf6299ed2
#
_entry.id   9cf92e85048a3f8e7f6befaaf6299ed2
#
_cell.length_a   1.000
_cell.length_b   1.000
_cell.length_c   1.000
_cell.angle_alpha   90.00
_cell.angle_beta   90.00
_cell.angle_gamma   90.00
#
_symmetry.space_group_name_H-M   'P 1'
#
loop_
_entity.id
_entity.type
_entity.pdbx_description
1 polymer ?
#
loop_
_entity_poly.entity_id
_entity_poly.type
_entity_poly.pdbx_seq_one_letter_code
_entity_poly.pdbx_strand_id
1 'polypeptide(L)'
;MYSKGCELCQLGAKMVLFVTGLCYRSCFYCPLSEYRKGKDAVYANERLVKCDTDLIVEARSMDALGTGITGGEPLLVLPRVIHYVKLLKSEFGPQHHIHLYSSLAPSGHALRVLARAGLDEIRVHPPIEGWDNFASSQYCEALKYAKTLGLEAGVEIPAIKPIPAILNVLKEVSGFLNLNELEFSETNYNAMTAAGFVPLESGYAAVGSRKMADEIANDEVPTYFCTSASKDRVQLRERFKRKARRLARPFDEVTEDGTLVYGVVESVSSFDCFTSIPEDDYAIVNGELHMSWQLALQLAKKNPALAEAARVVETYPDGTVVEVTPLSYCLKPKT
;
A
#
# COMPACT_ATOMS: atom_id res chain seq x y z
N MET A 1 -1.79 -16.47 -13.93
CA MET A 1 -2.39 -15.11 -13.95
C MET A 1 -2.72 -14.77 -12.51
N TYR A 2 -2.37 -13.61 -12.00
CA TYR A 2 -2.65 -13.20 -10.62
C TYR A 2 -4.10 -12.72 -10.49
N SER A 3 -4.62 -12.62 -9.25
CA SER A 3 -5.89 -11.92 -9.05
C SER A 3 -5.77 -10.44 -9.45
N LYS A 4 -6.87 -9.85 -9.88
CA LYS A 4 -6.87 -8.41 -10.28
C LYS A 4 -6.37 -7.50 -9.16
N GLY A 5 -6.70 -7.85 -7.92
CA GLY A 5 -6.18 -7.13 -6.76
C GLY A 5 -4.67 -7.12 -6.66
N CYS A 6 -3.99 -8.24 -6.94
CA CYS A 6 -2.54 -8.34 -6.92
C CYS A 6 -1.89 -7.59 -8.09
N GLU A 7 -2.47 -7.65 -9.29
CA GLU A 7 -1.99 -6.87 -10.45
C GLU A 7 -1.92 -5.37 -10.11
N LEU A 8 -3.00 -4.82 -9.55
CA LEU A 8 -3.06 -3.41 -9.17
C LEU A 8 -2.10 -3.06 -8.03
N CYS A 9 -1.86 -3.99 -7.09
CA CYS A 9 -0.84 -3.81 -6.05
C CYS A 9 0.56 -3.66 -6.66
N GLN A 10 0.93 -4.51 -7.64
CA GLN A 10 2.22 -4.42 -8.31
C GLN A 10 2.43 -3.10 -9.07
N LEU A 11 1.37 -2.51 -9.56
CA LEU A 11 1.40 -1.21 -10.24
C LEU A 11 1.40 -0.01 -9.26
N GLY A 12 1.38 -0.25 -7.95
CA GLY A 12 1.19 0.81 -6.96
C GLY A 12 -0.16 1.52 -7.07
N ALA A 13 -1.10 0.95 -7.84
CA ALA A 13 -2.39 1.56 -8.17
C ALA A 13 -3.51 1.17 -7.20
N LYS A 14 -3.16 0.48 -6.11
CA LYS A 14 -4.14 0.00 -5.12
C LYS A 14 -3.93 0.68 -3.78
N MET A 15 -4.94 1.43 -3.35
CA MET A 15 -4.98 2.01 -2.01
C MET A 15 -5.28 0.91 -0.98
N VAL A 16 -4.58 0.91 0.14
CA VAL A 16 -4.88 0.04 1.29
C VAL A 16 -5.81 0.78 2.23
N LEU A 17 -7.01 0.24 2.46
CA LEU A 17 -7.99 0.77 3.40
C LEU A 17 -8.08 -0.14 4.62
N PHE A 18 -7.44 0.27 5.69
CA PHE A 18 -7.51 -0.36 7.00
C PHE A 18 -8.74 0.15 7.74
N VAL A 19 -9.75 -0.70 7.94
CA VAL A 19 -11.06 -0.24 8.43
C VAL A 19 -11.27 -0.36 9.93
N THR A 20 -10.45 -1.15 10.62
CA THR A 20 -10.45 -1.30 12.08
C THR A 20 -9.25 -2.13 12.53
N GLY A 21 -8.74 -1.90 13.74
CA GLY A 21 -7.74 -2.76 14.39
C GLY A 21 -8.35 -3.83 15.28
N LEU A 22 -9.67 -3.88 15.43
CA LEU A 22 -10.37 -4.90 16.20
C LEU A 22 -10.27 -6.26 15.49
N CYS A 23 -9.95 -7.32 16.24
CA CYS A 23 -9.90 -8.69 15.73
C CYS A 23 -10.13 -9.69 16.88
N TYR A 24 -10.85 -10.78 16.61
CA TYR A 24 -11.01 -11.87 17.55
C TYR A 24 -9.92 -12.95 17.45
N ARG A 25 -9.02 -12.82 16.44
CA ARG A 25 -7.91 -13.73 16.23
C ARG A 25 -6.66 -13.26 16.95
N SER A 26 -5.83 -14.23 17.35
CA SER A 26 -4.51 -14.02 17.96
C SER A 26 -3.45 -14.78 17.17
N CYS A 27 -3.39 -14.56 15.85
CA CYS A 27 -2.42 -15.22 14.99
C CYS A 27 -1.00 -14.85 15.43
N PHE A 28 -0.15 -15.86 15.70
CA PHE A 28 1.23 -15.64 16.17
C PHE A 28 2.09 -14.85 15.18
N TYR A 29 1.74 -14.90 13.90
CA TYR A 29 2.41 -14.22 12.80
C TYR A 29 1.81 -12.85 12.45
N CYS A 30 0.83 -12.34 13.20
CA CYS A 30 0.17 -11.08 12.89
C CYS A 30 1.16 -9.90 12.94
N PRO A 31 1.46 -9.22 11.81
CA PRO A 31 2.46 -8.15 11.79
C PRO A 31 1.88 -6.79 12.17
N LEU A 32 0.62 -6.75 12.59
CA LEU A 32 -0.06 -5.49 12.86
C LEU A 32 0.59 -4.76 14.03
N SER A 33 0.99 -3.49 13.81
CA SER A 33 1.66 -2.69 14.83
C SER A 33 0.77 -2.47 16.06
N GLU A 34 1.37 -2.30 17.24
CA GLU A 34 0.66 -1.97 18.48
C GLU A 34 -0.13 -0.66 18.38
N TYR A 35 0.33 0.23 17.51
CA TYR A 35 -0.34 1.49 17.23
C TYR A 35 -1.73 1.29 16.59
N ARG A 36 -1.92 0.20 15.81
CA ARG A 36 -3.19 -0.12 15.13
C ARG A 36 -3.95 -1.27 15.78
N LYS A 37 -3.26 -2.24 16.37
CA LYS A 37 -3.84 -3.47 16.93
C LYS A 37 -4.80 -3.15 18.07
N GLY A 38 -6.02 -3.67 18.01
CA GLY A 38 -7.05 -3.50 19.05
C GLY A 38 -7.70 -2.11 19.07
N LYS A 39 -7.34 -1.19 18.17
CA LYS A 39 -7.90 0.16 18.12
C LYS A 39 -8.92 0.28 16.98
N ASP A 40 -10.08 0.84 17.28
CA ASP A 40 -11.09 1.10 16.24
C ASP A 40 -10.79 2.43 15.54
N ALA A 41 -9.86 2.39 14.60
CA ALA A 41 -9.43 3.51 13.78
C ALA A 41 -9.34 3.10 12.31
N VAL A 42 -9.52 4.06 11.42
CA VAL A 42 -9.50 3.85 9.97
C VAL A 42 -8.28 4.56 9.37
N TYR A 43 -7.56 3.87 8.46
CA TYR A 43 -6.44 4.46 7.72
C TYR A 43 -6.58 4.15 6.23
N ALA A 44 -6.35 5.17 5.41
CA ALA A 44 -6.13 5.04 3.98
C ALA A 44 -4.61 5.12 3.73
N ASN A 45 -4.00 4.01 3.37
CA ASN A 45 -2.55 3.84 3.42
C ASN A 45 -2.02 4.18 4.82
N GLU A 46 -1.21 5.23 4.96
CA GLU A 46 -0.67 5.72 6.23
C GLU A 46 -1.51 6.85 6.87
N ARG A 47 -2.44 7.44 6.11
CA ARG A 47 -3.24 8.58 6.53
C ARG A 47 -4.42 8.15 7.41
N LEU A 48 -4.54 8.75 8.59
CA LEU A 48 -5.73 8.59 9.44
C LEU A 48 -6.96 9.20 8.74
N VAL A 49 -8.01 8.40 8.62
CA VAL A 49 -9.30 8.81 8.02
C VAL A 49 -10.25 9.26 9.12
N LYS A 50 -10.57 10.54 9.14
CA LYS A 50 -11.52 11.14 10.09
C LYS A 50 -12.90 11.36 9.44
N CYS A 51 -12.93 11.51 8.13
CA CYS A 51 -14.15 11.67 7.33
C CYS A 51 -13.96 11.08 5.91
N ASP A 52 -15.05 10.94 5.18
CA ASP A 52 -15.05 10.37 3.82
C ASP A 52 -14.11 11.13 2.86
N THR A 53 -14.00 12.45 3.04
CA THR A 53 -13.11 13.28 2.22
C THR A 53 -11.64 12.88 2.35
N ASP A 54 -11.18 12.48 3.54
CA ASP A 54 -9.80 12.04 3.76
C ASP A 54 -9.47 10.80 2.91
N LEU A 55 -10.42 9.86 2.84
CA LEU A 55 -10.32 8.66 2.02
C LEU A 55 -10.22 9.01 0.52
N ILE A 56 -11.12 9.87 0.05
CA ILE A 56 -11.20 10.27 -1.36
C ILE A 56 -9.92 11.03 -1.77
N VAL A 57 -9.46 11.96 -0.92
CA VAL A 57 -8.21 12.71 -1.16
C VAL A 57 -7.03 11.76 -1.27
N GLU A 58 -6.91 10.79 -0.38
CA GLU A 58 -5.82 9.81 -0.44
C GLU A 58 -5.88 8.97 -1.72
N ALA A 59 -7.07 8.44 -2.09
CA ALA A 59 -7.23 7.68 -3.32
C ALA A 59 -6.90 8.50 -4.58
N ARG A 60 -7.34 9.76 -4.64
CA ARG A 60 -7.05 10.67 -5.76
C ARG A 60 -5.57 11.05 -5.83
N SER A 61 -4.91 11.23 -4.67
CA SER A 61 -3.48 11.62 -4.63
C SER A 61 -2.55 10.62 -5.29
N MET A 62 -2.94 9.34 -5.33
CA MET A 62 -2.17 8.27 -5.96
C MET A 62 -2.82 7.76 -7.26
N ASP A 63 -3.87 8.41 -7.74
CA ASP A 63 -4.63 7.97 -8.90
C ASP A 63 -5.01 6.49 -8.79
N ALA A 64 -5.66 6.12 -7.66
CA ALA A 64 -5.96 4.75 -7.32
C ALA A 64 -6.96 4.11 -8.30
N LEU A 65 -6.59 2.97 -8.87
CA LEU A 65 -7.46 2.16 -9.74
C LEU A 65 -8.23 1.09 -8.96
N GLY A 66 -7.94 0.95 -7.66
CA GLY A 66 -8.64 0.03 -6.77
C GLY A 66 -8.27 0.23 -5.32
N THR A 67 -9.01 -0.48 -4.45
CA THR A 67 -8.82 -0.46 -3.00
C THR A 67 -8.79 -1.87 -2.44
N GLY A 68 -7.82 -2.16 -1.57
CA GLY A 68 -7.79 -3.36 -0.76
C GLY A 68 -8.28 -3.05 0.66
N ILE A 69 -9.42 -3.59 1.03
CA ILE A 69 -9.98 -3.43 2.38
C ILE A 69 -9.39 -4.49 3.29
N THR A 70 -8.76 -4.03 4.36
CA THR A 70 -8.11 -4.86 5.37
C THR A 70 -8.35 -4.29 6.77
N GLY A 71 -7.71 -4.89 7.78
CA GLY A 71 -7.79 -4.43 9.15
C GLY A 71 -7.27 -5.47 10.11
N GLY A 72 -7.75 -5.44 11.34
CA GLY A 72 -7.79 -6.61 12.19
C GLY A 72 -8.77 -7.62 11.61
N GLU A 73 -10.09 -7.35 11.75
CA GLU A 73 -11.14 -8.14 11.10
C GLU A 73 -12.24 -7.21 10.55
N PRO A 74 -12.26 -6.96 9.24
CA PRO A 74 -13.24 -6.04 8.64
C PRO A 74 -14.70 -6.42 8.83
N LEU A 75 -15.03 -7.70 8.91
CA LEU A 75 -16.43 -8.12 9.08
C LEU A 75 -17.02 -7.76 10.45
N LEU A 76 -16.20 -7.42 11.45
CA LEU A 76 -16.67 -6.87 12.73
C LEU A 76 -17.33 -5.50 12.57
N VAL A 77 -16.93 -4.79 11.53
CA VAL A 77 -17.43 -3.46 11.19
C VAL A 77 -18.11 -3.44 9.81
N LEU A 78 -18.82 -4.51 9.47
CA LEU A 78 -19.45 -4.72 8.16
C LEU A 78 -20.25 -3.50 7.64
N PRO A 79 -21.05 -2.77 8.45
CA PRO A 79 -21.73 -1.56 7.97
C PRO A 79 -20.75 -0.49 7.46
N ARG A 80 -19.61 -0.31 8.12
CA ARG A 80 -18.54 0.60 7.71
C ARG A 80 -17.89 0.14 6.40
N VAL A 81 -17.63 -1.15 6.25
CA VAL A 81 -17.10 -1.73 5.00
C VAL A 81 -18.06 -1.46 3.84
N ILE A 82 -19.34 -1.73 4.03
CA ILE A 82 -20.39 -1.47 3.00
C ILE A 82 -20.42 0.01 2.63
N HIS A 83 -20.36 0.91 3.60
CA HIS A 83 -20.30 2.35 3.37
C HIS A 83 -19.13 2.72 2.46
N TYR A 84 -17.91 2.29 2.79
CA TYR A 84 -16.72 2.61 1.99
C TYR A 84 -16.73 1.96 0.60
N VAL A 85 -17.23 0.74 0.48
CA VAL A 85 -17.39 0.11 -0.85
C VAL A 85 -18.29 0.95 -1.75
N LYS A 86 -19.45 1.37 -1.24
CA LYS A 86 -20.41 2.21 -1.98
C LYS A 86 -19.81 3.59 -2.31
N LEU A 87 -19.15 4.22 -1.34
CA LEU A 87 -18.49 5.51 -1.52
C LEU A 87 -17.45 5.46 -2.63
N LEU A 88 -16.55 4.47 -2.59
CA LEU A 88 -15.50 4.30 -3.59
C LEU A 88 -16.08 4.01 -4.98
N LYS A 89 -17.09 3.16 -5.09
CA LYS A 89 -17.76 2.90 -6.37
C LYS A 89 -18.51 4.11 -6.91
N SER A 90 -19.14 4.90 -6.04
CA SER A 90 -19.82 6.15 -6.43
C SER A 90 -18.83 7.21 -6.94
N GLU A 91 -17.67 7.32 -6.28
CA GLU A 91 -16.68 8.36 -6.55
C GLU A 91 -15.78 8.04 -7.77
N PHE A 92 -15.36 6.77 -7.90
CA PHE A 92 -14.39 6.35 -8.91
C PHE A 92 -14.99 5.47 -10.02
N GLY A 93 -16.28 5.17 -9.93
CA GLY A 93 -16.99 4.36 -10.90
C GLY A 93 -16.87 2.84 -10.66
N PRO A 94 -17.63 2.03 -11.46
CA PRO A 94 -17.70 0.58 -11.28
C PRO A 94 -16.36 -0.13 -11.57
N GLN A 95 -15.46 0.48 -12.33
CA GLN A 95 -14.15 -0.10 -12.68
C GLN A 95 -13.12 0.00 -11.56
N HIS A 96 -13.38 0.79 -10.49
CA HIS A 96 -12.51 0.84 -9.32
C HIS A 96 -12.59 -0.50 -8.57
N HIS A 97 -11.55 -1.32 -8.72
CA HIS A 97 -11.54 -2.68 -8.19
C HIS A 97 -11.41 -2.72 -6.67
N ILE A 98 -12.33 -3.38 -5.98
CA ILE A 98 -12.33 -3.46 -4.50
C ILE A 98 -12.23 -4.92 -4.07
N HIS A 99 -11.18 -5.27 -3.33
CA HIS A 99 -11.11 -6.54 -2.64
C HIS A 99 -11.24 -6.37 -1.12
N LEU A 100 -11.79 -7.38 -0.47
CA LEU A 100 -11.89 -7.50 0.98
C LEU A 100 -11.11 -8.71 1.46
N TYR A 101 -10.29 -8.51 2.48
CA TYR A 101 -9.59 -9.54 3.23
C TYR A 101 -10.31 -9.79 4.55
N SER A 102 -10.57 -11.06 4.91
CA SER A 102 -11.24 -11.41 6.16
C SER A 102 -10.69 -12.70 6.76
N SER A 103 -10.43 -12.68 8.06
CA SER A 103 -10.06 -13.86 8.86
C SER A 103 -11.27 -14.64 9.36
N LEU A 104 -12.47 -14.10 9.25
CA LEU A 104 -13.73 -14.80 9.49
C LEU A 104 -14.26 -15.36 8.17
N ALA A 105 -14.95 -16.51 8.25
CA ALA A 105 -15.74 -17.00 7.13
C ALA A 105 -16.96 -16.09 6.95
N PRO A 106 -17.09 -15.33 5.84
CA PRO A 106 -18.22 -14.45 5.65
C PRO A 106 -19.51 -15.24 5.49
N SER A 107 -20.55 -14.82 6.22
CA SER A 107 -21.88 -15.43 6.07
C SER A 107 -22.48 -15.14 4.69
N GLY A 108 -23.45 -15.97 4.26
CA GLY A 108 -24.15 -15.72 3.00
C GLY A 108 -24.88 -14.36 2.96
N HIS A 109 -25.32 -13.84 4.12
CA HIS A 109 -25.86 -12.48 4.20
C HIS A 109 -24.76 -11.44 3.94
N ALA A 110 -23.63 -11.55 4.61
CA ALA A 110 -22.50 -10.63 4.43
C ALA A 110 -22.03 -10.59 2.96
N LEU A 111 -21.86 -11.75 2.34
CA LEU A 111 -21.48 -11.84 0.92
C LEU A 111 -22.49 -11.15 -0.01
N ARG A 112 -23.79 -11.39 0.20
CA ARG A 112 -24.83 -10.74 -0.63
C ARG A 112 -24.81 -9.22 -0.51
N VAL A 113 -24.70 -8.68 0.70
CA VAL A 113 -24.71 -7.21 0.88
C VAL A 113 -23.43 -6.56 0.38
N LEU A 114 -22.29 -7.24 0.50
CA LEU A 114 -21.00 -6.79 -0.05
C LEU A 114 -21.02 -6.80 -1.59
N ALA A 115 -21.49 -7.89 -2.22
CA ALA A 115 -21.62 -7.97 -3.68
C ALA A 115 -22.56 -6.87 -4.22
N ARG A 116 -23.71 -6.65 -3.57
CA ARG A 116 -24.64 -5.56 -3.93
C ARG A 116 -24.06 -4.16 -3.73
N ALA A 117 -23.14 -4.00 -2.79
CA ALA A 117 -22.44 -2.75 -2.59
C ALA A 117 -21.39 -2.47 -3.68
N GLY A 118 -20.97 -3.51 -4.42
CA GLY A 118 -19.99 -3.42 -5.50
C GLY A 118 -18.62 -4.01 -5.16
N LEU A 119 -18.51 -4.90 -4.16
CA LEU A 119 -17.29 -5.66 -3.92
C LEU A 119 -16.98 -6.52 -5.15
N ASP A 120 -15.71 -6.59 -5.57
CA ASP A 120 -15.29 -7.37 -6.73
C ASP A 120 -14.62 -8.70 -6.31
N GLU A 121 -13.85 -8.69 -5.23
CA GLU A 121 -13.01 -9.82 -4.82
C GLU A 121 -13.04 -10.03 -3.32
N ILE A 122 -13.17 -11.29 -2.87
CA ILE A 122 -13.07 -11.68 -1.45
C ILE A 122 -11.89 -12.62 -1.22
N ARG A 123 -11.10 -12.36 -0.19
CA ARG A 123 -9.99 -13.19 0.26
C ARG A 123 -10.22 -13.66 1.67
N VAL A 124 -10.34 -14.95 1.86
CA VAL A 124 -10.47 -15.53 3.19
C VAL A 124 -9.12 -15.94 3.76
N HIS A 125 -8.97 -15.74 5.06
CA HIS A 125 -7.78 -16.13 5.82
C HIS A 125 -8.19 -17.10 6.94
N PRO A 126 -8.34 -18.40 6.64
CA PRO A 126 -8.68 -19.39 7.65
C PRO A 126 -7.58 -19.51 8.70
N PRO A 127 -7.92 -19.81 9.96
CA PRO A 127 -6.92 -20.09 10.98
C PRO A 127 -6.13 -21.36 10.61
N ILE A 128 -4.85 -21.40 10.98
CA ILE A 128 -3.91 -22.47 10.58
C ILE A 128 -4.37 -23.86 11.00
N GLU A 129 -5.09 -23.95 12.12
CA GLU A 129 -5.65 -25.20 12.66
C GLU A 129 -6.74 -25.80 11.76
N GLY A 130 -7.40 -24.95 10.95
CA GLY A 130 -8.47 -25.36 10.03
C GLY A 130 -8.00 -25.74 8.62
N TRP A 131 -6.71 -25.58 8.30
CA TRP A 131 -6.24 -25.75 6.91
C TRP A 131 -6.38 -27.18 6.40
N ASP A 132 -6.11 -28.18 7.25
CA ASP A 132 -6.17 -29.60 6.87
C ASP A 132 -7.62 -30.09 6.66
N ASN A 133 -8.60 -29.44 7.31
CA ASN A 133 -10.03 -29.73 7.20
C ASN A 133 -10.80 -28.66 6.41
N PHE A 134 -10.11 -27.92 5.55
CA PHE A 134 -10.68 -26.76 4.85
C PHE A 134 -11.92 -27.08 4.02
N ALA A 135 -11.96 -28.27 3.39
CA ALA A 135 -13.08 -28.70 2.53
C ALA A 135 -14.41 -28.80 3.27
N SER A 136 -14.40 -29.10 4.59
CA SER A 136 -15.60 -29.17 5.43
C SER A 136 -15.85 -27.89 6.24
N SER A 137 -15.11 -26.83 5.98
CA SER A 137 -15.19 -25.59 6.74
C SER A 137 -16.21 -24.59 6.19
N GLN A 138 -16.64 -23.68 7.03
CA GLN A 138 -17.46 -22.54 6.61
C GLN A 138 -16.75 -21.65 5.58
N TYR A 139 -15.41 -21.68 5.50
CA TYR A 139 -14.64 -20.95 4.48
C TYR A 139 -14.85 -21.52 3.09
N CYS A 140 -14.87 -22.85 2.95
CA CYS A 140 -15.20 -23.53 1.70
C CYS A 140 -16.60 -23.14 1.20
N GLU A 141 -17.60 -23.21 2.08
CA GLU A 141 -18.97 -22.77 1.80
C GLU A 141 -19.02 -21.31 1.35
N ALA A 142 -18.30 -20.44 2.06
CA ALA A 142 -18.24 -19.01 1.73
C ALA A 142 -17.62 -18.75 0.35
N LEU A 143 -16.52 -19.44 -0.02
CA LEU A 143 -15.91 -19.33 -1.32
C LEU A 143 -16.86 -19.80 -2.44
N LYS A 144 -17.49 -20.98 -2.28
CA LYS A 144 -18.49 -21.49 -3.23
C LYS A 144 -19.63 -20.50 -3.43
N TYR A 145 -20.16 -19.95 -2.34
CA TYR A 145 -21.25 -18.99 -2.41
C TYR A 145 -20.82 -17.65 -3.02
N ALA A 146 -19.63 -17.15 -2.70
CA ALA A 146 -19.09 -15.92 -3.30
C ALA A 146 -19.02 -16.02 -4.84
N LYS A 147 -18.57 -17.17 -5.36
CA LYS A 147 -18.55 -17.42 -6.82
C LYS A 147 -19.95 -17.36 -7.46
N THR A 148 -20.99 -17.86 -6.77
CA THR A 148 -22.38 -17.76 -7.30
C THR A 148 -22.90 -16.32 -7.35
N LEU A 149 -22.30 -15.43 -6.57
CA LEU A 149 -22.62 -14.00 -6.57
C LEU A 149 -21.79 -13.20 -7.59
N GLY A 150 -20.92 -13.84 -8.36
CA GLY A 150 -20.04 -13.22 -9.34
C GLY A 150 -18.79 -12.56 -8.73
N LEU A 151 -18.50 -12.82 -7.46
CA LEU A 151 -17.26 -12.33 -6.85
C LEU A 151 -16.07 -13.19 -7.26
N GLU A 152 -14.92 -12.58 -7.47
CA GLU A 152 -13.67 -13.32 -7.42
C GLU A 152 -13.41 -13.75 -5.98
N ALA A 153 -12.98 -15.01 -5.80
CA ALA A 153 -12.84 -15.58 -4.48
C ALA A 153 -11.55 -16.39 -4.37
N GLY A 154 -10.82 -16.17 -3.28
CA GLY A 154 -9.56 -16.85 -3.04
C GLY A 154 -9.19 -16.95 -1.57
N VAL A 155 -8.05 -17.56 -1.33
CA VAL A 155 -7.43 -17.69 -0.02
C VAL A 155 -6.17 -16.83 0.00
N GLU A 156 -5.96 -16.08 1.09
CA GLU A 156 -4.73 -15.34 1.33
C GLU A 156 -4.18 -15.72 2.70
N ILE A 157 -3.05 -16.40 2.72
CA ILE A 157 -2.42 -16.96 3.94
C ILE A 157 -0.89 -16.85 3.86
N PRO A 158 -0.18 -16.89 5.00
CA PRO A 158 1.27 -16.98 4.98
C PRO A 158 1.75 -18.37 4.54
N ALA A 159 2.91 -18.43 3.88
CA ALA A 159 3.57 -19.67 3.47
C ALA A 159 4.25 -20.34 4.67
N ILE A 160 3.50 -21.17 5.42
CA ILE A 160 3.95 -21.79 6.69
C ILE A 160 4.07 -23.31 6.60
N LYS A 161 3.09 -23.97 5.98
CA LYS A 161 3.02 -25.42 5.82
C LYS A 161 2.30 -25.81 4.52
N PRO A 162 2.42 -27.07 4.05
CA PRO A 162 1.63 -27.57 2.91
C PRO A 162 0.12 -27.44 3.14
N ILE A 163 -0.64 -27.18 2.05
CA ILE A 163 -2.08 -26.85 2.10
C ILE A 163 -2.90 -27.64 1.07
N PRO A 164 -2.74 -28.97 0.94
CA PRO A 164 -3.42 -29.74 -0.12
C PRO A 164 -4.95 -29.63 -0.07
N ALA A 165 -5.56 -29.59 1.12
CA ALA A 165 -7.00 -29.43 1.26
C ALA A 165 -7.51 -28.08 0.74
N ILE A 166 -6.76 -26.99 0.95
CA ILE A 166 -7.09 -25.66 0.42
C ILE A 166 -6.96 -25.66 -1.09
N LEU A 167 -5.85 -26.19 -1.65
CA LEU A 167 -5.61 -26.24 -3.09
C LEU A 167 -6.73 -27.02 -3.82
N ASN A 168 -7.17 -28.16 -3.28
CA ASN A 168 -8.25 -28.94 -3.85
C ASN A 168 -9.56 -28.13 -3.94
N VAL A 169 -9.92 -27.40 -2.89
CA VAL A 169 -11.11 -26.54 -2.89
C VAL A 169 -10.94 -25.38 -3.87
N LEU A 170 -9.78 -24.71 -3.90
CA LEU A 170 -9.53 -23.61 -4.82
C LEU A 170 -9.61 -24.05 -6.28
N LYS A 171 -9.12 -25.26 -6.61
CA LYS A 171 -9.29 -25.87 -7.93
C LYS A 171 -10.78 -26.11 -8.25
N GLU A 172 -11.56 -26.69 -7.31
CA GLU A 172 -13.00 -26.95 -7.47
C GLU A 172 -13.79 -25.66 -7.77
N VAL A 173 -13.50 -24.58 -7.03
CA VAL A 173 -14.24 -23.32 -7.17
C VAL A 173 -13.66 -22.37 -8.23
N SER A 174 -12.63 -22.77 -8.96
CA SER A 174 -11.87 -21.87 -9.84
C SER A 174 -11.44 -20.58 -9.09
N GLY A 175 -10.90 -20.77 -7.89
CA GLY A 175 -10.40 -19.70 -7.03
C GLY A 175 -8.92 -19.40 -7.27
N PHE A 176 -8.36 -18.51 -6.46
CA PHE A 176 -6.95 -18.15 -6.50
C PHE A 176 -6.31 -18.26 -5.10
N LEU A 177 -4.98 -18.35 -5.08
CA LEU A 177 -4.18 -18.39 -3.86
C LEU A 177 -3.21 -17.22 -3.81
N ASN A 178 -3.27 -16.45 -2.73
CA ASN A 178 -2.22 -15.49 -2.39
C ASN A 178 -1.45 -16.04 -1.19
N LEU A 179 -0.18 -16.29 -1.40
CA LEU A 179 0.76 -16.64 -0.34
C LEU A 179 1.53 -15.40 0.07
N ASN A 180 1.46 -15.06 1.35
CA ASN A 180 2.31 -14.02 1.91
C ASN A 180 3.61 -14.64 2.42
N GLU A 181 4.74 -14.00 2.13
CA GLU A 181 5.97 -14.33 2.82
C GLU A 181 5.76 -14.11 4.32
N LEU A 182 6.19 -15.07 5.13
CA LEU A 182 6.11 -14.94 6.57
C LEU A 182 7.13 -13.90 7.03
N GLU A 183 6.67 -12.87 7.72
CA GLU A 183 7.47 -11.69 8.07
C GLU A 183 7.52 -11.48 9.57
N PHE A 184 8.71 -11.19 10.07
CA PHE A 184 8.90 -10.69 11.42
C PHE A 184 8.55 -9.21 11.51
N SER A 185 7.95 -8.82 12.61
CA SER A 185 7.66 -7.44 12.99
C SER A 185 7.95 -7.27 14.48
N GLU A 186 8.01 -6.04 14.95
CA GLU A 186 8.16 -5.74 16.37
C GLU A 186 7.11 -6.46 17.24
N THR A 187 5.86 -6.54 16.74
CA THR A 187 4.72 -7.09 17.49
C THR A 187 4.63 -8.61 17.49
N ASN A 188 5.18 -9.28 16.49
CA ASN A 188 5.09 -10.74 16.37
C ASN A 188 6.40 -11.48 16.66
N TYR A 189 7.53 -10.76 16.85
CA TYR A 189 8.86 -11.34 16.95
C TYR A 189 8.94 -12.48 17.99
N ASN A 190 8.50 -12.22 19.20
CA ASN A 190 8.55 -13.20 20.29
C ASN A 190 7.66 -14.42 20.01
N ALA A 191 6.47 -14.21 19.47
CA ALA A 191 5.53 -15.30 19.16
C ALA A 191 6.04 -16.17 18.00
N MET A 192 6.61 -15.55 16.97
CA MET A 192 7.22 -16.26 15.84
C MET A 192 8.45 -17.05 16.26
N THR A 193 9.34 -16.47 17.07
CA THR A 193 10.50 -17.17 17.62
C THR A 193 10.08 -18.34 18.50
N ALA A 194 9.07 -18.17 19.36
CA ALA A 194 8.51 -19.25 20.17
C ALA A 194 7.89 -20.37 19.32
N ALA A 195 7.37 -20.04 18.13
CA ALA A 195 6.86 -21.01 17.16
C ALA A 195 7.99 -21.68 16.33
N GLY A 196 9.27 -21.36 16.58
CA GLY A 196 10.42 -21.97 15.94
C GLY A 196 10.87 -21.32 14.63
N PHE A 197 10.32 -20.15 14.27
CA PHE A 197 10.76 -19.41 13.10
C PHE A 197 11.99 -18.57 13.40
N VAL A 198 12.81 -18.36 12.37
CA VAL A 198 14.08 -17.59 12.45
C VAL A 198 14.03 -16.50 11.38
N PRO A 199 14.35 -15.23 11.69
CA PRO A 199 14.45 -14.19 10.68
C PRO A 199 15.64 -14.41 9.75
N LEU A 200 15.54 -13.98 8.49
CA LEU A 200 16.67 -13.87 7.60
C LEU A 200 17.66 -12.81 8.12
N GLU A 201 18.95 -12.99 7.85
CA GLU A 201 20.01 -12.03 8.24
C GLU A 201 19.79 -10.65 7.60
N SER A 202 19.21 -10.60 6.40
CA SER A 202 18.89 -9.36 5.70
C SER A 202 17.38 -9.25 5.44
N GLY A 203 16.68 -8.47 6.24
CA GLY A 203 15.25 -8.18 6.05
C GLY A 203 14.34 -8.77 7.12
N TYR A 204 13.06 -8.77 6.84
CA TYR A 204 12.00 -9.16 7.79
C TYR A 204 11.43 -10.56 7.53
N ALA A 205 11.84 -11.22 6.45
CA ALA A 205 11.30 -12.52 6.06
C ALA A 205 11.79 -13.64 6.99
N ALA A 206 10.95 -14.65 7.19
CA ALA A 206 11.32 -15.85 7.91
C ALA A 206 12.07 -16.85 6.99
N VAL A 207 13.12 -17.46 7.53
CA VAL A 207 13.83 -18.55 6.86
C VAL A 207 12.85 -19.66 6.49
N GLY A 208 12.93 -20.13 5.24
CA GLY A 208 12.13 -21.24 4.72
C GLY A 208 10.76 -20.84 4.15
N SER A 209 10.26 -19.61 4.38
CA SER A 209 8.94 -19.20 3.88
C SER A 209 8.86 -19.22 2.35
N ARG A 210 9.90 -18.74 1.64
CA ARG A 210 9.98 -18.81 0.18
C ARG A 210 9.98 -20.26 -0.32
N LYS A 211 10.82 -21.11 0.27
CA LYS A 211 10.86 -22.53 -0.08
C LYS A 211 9.49 -23.20 0.09
N MET A 212 8.80 -22.91 1.19
CA MET A 212 7.45 -23.40 1.42
C MET A 212 6.46 -22.89 0.36
N ALA A 213 6.56 -21.62 -0.05
CA ALA A 213 5.71 -21.08 -1.12
C ALA A 213 5.95 -21.79 -2.45
N ASP A 214 7.22 -22.07 -2.79
CA ASP A 214 7.59 -22.80 -4.01
C ASP A 214 7.07 -24.25 -3.99
N GLU A 215 7.07 -24.90 -2.82
CA GLU A 215 6.50 -26.24 -2.62
C GLU A 215 4.95 -26.27 -2.71
N ILE A 216 4.29 -25.20 -2.32
CA ILE A 216 2.81 -25.06 -2.40
C ILE A 216 2.35 -24.73 -3.82
N ALA A 217 3.11 -23.87 -4.51
CA ALA A 217 2.73 -23.38 -5.84
C ALA A 217 2.59 -24.55 -6.84
N ASN A 218 1.52 -24.52 -7.63
CA ASN A 218 1.30 -25.46 -8.72
C ASN A 218 0.60 -24.75 -9.90
N ASP A 219 0.59 -25.40 -11.05
CA ASP A 219 0.01 -24.82 -12.27
C ASP A 219 -1.54 -24.89 -12.32
N GLU A 220 -2.17 -25.61 -11.38
CA GLU A 220 -3.61 -25.84 -11.39
C GLU A 220 -4.41 -24.73 -10.70
N VAL A 221 -3.78 -24.01 -9.75
CA VAL A 221 -4.40 -22.90 -9.01
C VAL A 221 -3.61 -21.63 -9.25
N PRO A 222 -4.23 -20.56 -9.77
CA PRO A 222 -3.56 -19.25 -9.90
C PRO A 222 -2.98 -18.83 -8.56
N THR A 223 -1.67 -18.84 -8.43
CA THR A 223 -0.95 -18.56 -7.18
C THR A 223 -0.07 -17.35 -7.34
N TYR A 224 -0.13 -16.44 -6.37
CA TYR A 224 0.78 -15.31 -6.23
C TYR A 224 1.51 -15.37 -4.88
N PHE A 225 2.84 -15.30 -4.91
CA PHE A 225 3.65 -15.17 -3.70
C PHE A 225 4.09 -13.73 -3.49
N CYS A 226 3.50 -13.08 -2.48
CA CYS A 226 3.78 -11.71 -2.10
C CYS A 226 4.94 -11.66 -1.10
N THR A 227 6.13 -11.30 -1.58
CA THR A 227 7.32 -11.19 -0.73
C THR A 227 7.38 -9.86 0.01
N SER A 228 8.08 -9.79 1.14
CA SER A 228 8.40 -8.55 1.85
C SER A 228 9.11 -7.55 0.93
N ALA A 229 10.09 -8.03 0.19
CA ALA A 229 10.79 -7.22 -0.80
C ALA A 229 9.87 -6.65 -1.89
N SER A 230 8.85 -7.42 -2.33
CA SER A 230 7.87 -6.92 -3.30
C SER A 230 6.96 -5.83 -2.70
N LYS A 231 6.58 -5.96 -1.43
CA LYS A 231 5.78 -4.94 -0.75
C LYS A 231 6.53 -3.61 -0.64
N ASP A 232 7.78 -3.65 -0.23
CA ASP A 232 8.58 -2.43 0.02
C ASP A 232 9.18 -1.87 -1.28
N ARG A 233 9.89 -2.70 -2.06
CA ARG A 233 10.68 -2.24 -3.20
C ARG A 233 9.87 -2.05 -4.48
N VAL A 234 8.71 -2.69 -4.60
CA VAL A 234 7.87 -2.58 -5.79
C VAL A 234 6.58 -1.82 -5.47
N GLN A 235 5.71 -2.39 -4.63
CA GLN A 235 4.37 -1.83 -4.41
C GLN A 235 4.42 -0.44 -3.76
N LEU A 236 5.22 -0.25 -2.72
CA LEU A 236 5.37 1.04 -2.04
C LEU A 236 6.02 2.07 -2.96
N ARG A 237 7.12 1.71 -3.65
CA ARG A 237 7.83 2.60 -4.57
C ARG A 237 6.95 3.03 -5.74
N GLU A 238 6.24 2.10 -6.39
CA GLU A 238 5.33 2.44 -7.48
C GLU A 238 4.16 3.30 -7.00
N ARG A 239 3.67 3.10 -5.78
CA ARG A 239 2.67 3.99 -5.17
C ARG A 239 3.22 5.40 -4.97
N PHE A 240 4.45 5.55 -4.48
CA PHE A 240 5.09 6.86 -4.33
C PHE A 240 5.32 7.54 -5.68
N LYS A 241 5.76 6.81 -6.71
CA LYS A 241 5.87 7.34 -8.07
C LYS A 241 4.53 7.86 -8.60
N ARG A 242 3.45 7.13 -8.40
CA ARG A 242 2.09 7.57 -8.78
C ARG A 242 1.70 8.85 -8.05
N LYS A 243 1.90 8.90 -6.73
CA LYS A 243 1.66 10.10 -5.93
C LYS A 243 2.50 11.28 -6.40
N ALA A 244 3.80 11.08 -6.58
CA ALA A 244 4.72 12.10 -7.05
C ALA A 244 4.28 12.67 -8.40
N ARG A 245 4.01 11.82 -9.39
CA ARG A 245 3.52 12.27 -10.72
C ARG A 245 2.21 13.04 -10.66
N ARG A 246 1.32 12.70 -9.71
CA ARG A 246 0.02 13.36 -9.55
C ARG A 246 0.13 14.72 -8.86
N LEU A 247 1.08 14.87 -7.95
CA LEU A 247 1.25 16.04 -7.09
C LEU A 247 2.37 16.97 -7.54
N ALA A 248 3.26 16.52 -8.43
CA ALA A 248 4.36 17.31 -8.97
C ALA A 248 3.85 18.60 -9.61
N ARG A 249 4.49 19.70 -9.28
CA ARG A 249 4.36 20.97 -9.97
C ARG A 249 5.12 20.91 -11.31
N PRO A 250 4.87 21.77 -12.28
CA PRO A 250 5.53 21.72 -13.59
C PRO A 250 7.06 21.69 -13.53
N PHE A 251 7.65 22.28 -12.50
CA PHE A 251 9.09 22.37 -12.30
C PHE A 251 9.70 21.33 -11.35
N ASP A 252 8.89 20.48 -10.71
CA ASP A 252 9.39 19.40 -9.85
C ASP A 252 9.90 18.23 -10.70
N GLU A 253 11.07 17.70 -10.35
CA GLU A 253 11.57 16.45 -10.90
C GLU A 253 11.09 15.26 -10.08
N VAL A 254 10.46 14.28 -10.74
CA VAL A 254 10.03 13.03 -10.10
C VAL A 254 11.14 12.00 -10.25
N THR A 255 11.65 11.49 -9.13
CA THR A 255 12.74 10.50 -9.13
C THR A 255 12.24 9.09 -9.39
N GLU A 256 13.18 8.17 -9.62
CA GLU A 256 12.89 6.74 -9.75
C GLU A 256 12.40 6.09 -8.44
N ASP A 257 12.61 6.72 -7.29
CA ASP A 257 12.11 6.26 -5.98
C ASP A 257 10.76 6.90 -5.60
N GLY A 258 10.23 7.78 -6.46
CA GLY A 258 8.94 8.44 -6.26
C GLY A 258 9.01 9.63 -5.30
N THR A 259 10.17 10.26 -5.18
CA THR A 259 10.35 11.54 -4.49
C THR A 259 10.25 12.71 -5.49
N LEU A 260 10.11 13.92 -4.95
CA LEU A 260 10.07 15.18 -5.69
C LEU A 260 11.35 15.96 -5.38
N VAL A 261 12.07 16.39 -6.43
CA VAL A 261 13.28 17.21 -6.31
C VAL A 261 13.03 18.60 -6.91
N TYR A 262 13.31 19.64 -6.14
CA TYR A 262 13.14 21.03 -6.56
C TYR A 262 14.16 21.94 -5.89
N GLY A 263 14.33 23.14 -6.47
CA GLY A 263 15.16 24.20 -5.89
C GLY A 263 14.33 25.11 -4.99
N VAL A 264 14.92 25.58 -3.92
CA VAL A 264 14.33 26.56 -3.00
C VAL A 264 15.29 27.71 -2.80
N VAL A 265 14.76 28.94 -2.83
CA VAL A 265 15.50 30.16 -2.52
C VAL A 265 14.80 30.88 -1.36
N GLU A 266 15.52 31.10 -0.28
CA GLU A 266 15.03 31.82 0.90
C GLU A 266 14.86 33.30 0.58
N SER A 267 13.79 33.92 1.12
CA SER A 267 13.55 35.37 1.10
C SER A 267 13.49 36.04 -0.26
N VAL A 268 12.32 35.98 -0.90
CA VAL A 268 12.00 36.58 -2.21
C VAL A 268 12.23 38.10 -2.26
N SER A 269 12.20 38.81 -1.13
CA SER A 269 12.26 40.28 -1.05
C SER A 269 13.62 40.89 -1.36
N SER A 270 14.66 40.08 -1.58
CA SER A 270 16.05 40.55 -1.70
C SER A 270 16.64 40.49 -3.11
N PHE A 271 15.90 39.97 -4.12
CA PHE A 271 16.51 39.69 -5.43
C PHE A 271 15.62 40.13 -6.58
N ASP A 272 16.02 41.21 -7.29
CA ASP A 272 15.36 41.71 -8.51
C ASP A 272 15.45 40.75 -9.72
N CYS A 273 16.25 39.70 -9.63
CA CYS A 273 16.49 38.74 -10.72
C CYS A 273 15.32 37.80 -11.02
N PHE A 274 14.28 37.78 -10.17
CA PHE A 274 13.12 36.86 -10.34
C PHE A 274 12.04 37.43 -11.28
N THR A 275 12.08 38.73 -11.64
CA THR A 275 11.07 39.38 -12.51
C THR A 275 11.05 38.83 -13.93
N SER A 276 12.08 38.10 -14.34
CA SER A 276 12.18 37.48 -15.68
C SER A 276 11.82 35.98 -15.72
N ILE A 277 11.44 35.38 -14.59
CA ILE A 277 11.04 33.96 -14.55
C ILE A 277 9.55 33.86 -14.90
N PRO A 278 9.14 33.01 -15.87
CA PRO A 278 7.73 32.74 -16.15
C PRO A 278 6.98 32.28 -14.90
N GLU A 279 5.71 32.69 -14.77
CA GLU A 279 4.89 32.35 -13.59
C GLU A 279 4.69 30.85 -13.41
N ASP A 280 4.72 30.06 -14.48
CA ASP A 280 4.58 28.59 -14.44
C ASP A 280 5.86 27.86 -13.97
N ASP A 281 7.01 28.54 -13.96
CA ASP A 281 8.31 27.96 -13.63
C ASP A 281 8.69 28.11 -12.14
N TYR A 282 7.83 28.77 -11.36
CA TYR A 282 8.04 28.91 -9.91
C TYR A 282 6.75 28.94 -9.11
N ALA A 283 6.88 28.75 -7.80
CA ALA A 283 5.81 29.01 -6.82
C ALA A 283 6.39 29.64 -5.56
N ILE A 284 5.60 30.51 -4.92
CA ILE A 284 5.96 31.07 -3.61
C ILE A 284 5.24 30.24 -2.55
N VAL A 285 6.01 29.59 -1.69
CA VAL A 285 5.51 28.73 -0.62
C VAL A 285 6.09 29.20 0.71
N ASN A 286 5.27 29.68 1.63
CA ASN A 286 5.68 30.19 2.95
C ASN A 286 6.76 31.29 2.89
N GLY A 287 6.75 32.13 1.83
CA GLY A 287 7.73 33.18 1.64
C GLY A 287 9.04 32.75 0.98
N GLU A 288 9.19 31.47 0.63
CA GLU A 288 10.29 30.92 -0.13
C GLU A 288 9.90 30.75 -1.60
N LEU A 289 10.85 30.90 -2.49
CA LEU A 289 10.67 30.70 -3.92
C LEU A 289 11.07 29.27 -4.29
N HIS A 290 10.11 28.49 -4.77
CA HIS A 290 10.31 27.14 -5.27
C HIS A 290 10.36 27.16 -6.79
N MET A 291 11.31 26.44 -7.40
CA MET A 291 11.51 26.34 -8.85
C MET A 291 12.19 25.02 -9.21
N SER A 292 12.49 24.77 -10.48
CA SER A 292 13.32 23.61 -10.81
C SER A 292 14.71 23.74 -10.19
N TRP A 293 15.27 22.64 -9.74
CA TRP A 293 16.61 22.65 -9.12
C TRP A 293 17.68 23.12 -10.12
N GLN A 294 17.50 22.86 -11.43
CA GLN A 294 18.38 23.30 -12.48
C GLN A 294 18.37 24.84 -12.61
N LEU A 295 17.20 25.45 -12.54
CA LEU A 295 17.06 26.92 -12.59
C LEU A 295 17.69 27.55 -11.34
N ALA A 296 17.40 27.01 -10.15
CA ALA A 296 18.01 27.44 -8.89
C ALA A 296 19.55 27.40 -8.97
N LEU A 297 20.11 26.32 -9.49
CA LEU A 297 21.56 26.17 -9.70
C LEU A 297 22.13 27.19 -10.71
N GLN A 298 21.41 27.46 -11.81
CA GLN A 298 21.82 28.46 -12.80
C GLN A 298 21.85 29.88 -12.23
N LEU A 299 20.83 30.22 -11.43
CA LEU A 299 20.77 31.53 -10.76
C LEU A 299 21.86 31.66 -9.69
N ALA A 300 22.08 30.64 -8.90
CA ALA A 300 23.15 30.60 -7.91
C ALA A 300 24.55 30.73 -8.50
N LYS A 301 24.81 30.17 -9.71
CA LYS A 301 26.06 30.34 -10.43
C LYS A 301 26.30 31.79 -10.87
N LYS A 302 25.24 32.52 -11.18
CA LYS A 302 25.31 33.91 -11.62
C LYS A 302 25.41 34.92 -10.46
N ASN A 303 24.92 34.53 -9.28
CA ASN A 303 24.87 35.38 -8.10
C ASN A 303 25.34 34.60 -6.83
N PRO A 304 26.57 34.88 -6.36
CA PRO A 304 27.12 34.21 -5.19
C PRO A 304 26.28 34.41 -3.90
N ALA A 305 25.64 35.56 -3.74
CA ALA A 305 24.76 35.81 -2.59
C ALA A 305 23.52 34.90 -2.62
N LEU A 306 23.01 34.59 -3.82
CA LEU A 306 21.92 33.65 -4.00
C LEU A 306 22.35 32.21 -3.71
N ALA A 307 23.60 31.85 -3.96
CA ALA A 307 24.13 30.53 -3.70
C ALA A 307 24.07 30.16 -2.17
N GLU A 308 24.27 31.14 -1.29
CA GLU A 308 24.17 30.93 0.15
C GLU A 308 22.70 30.81 0.62
N ALA A 309 21.75 31.44 -0.09
CA ALA A 309 20.32 31.43 0.24
C ALA A 309 19.54 30.32 -0.51
N ALA A 310 20.19 29.52 -1.35
CA ALA A 310 19.55 28.56 -2.21
C ALA A 310 19.96 27.12 -1.85
N ARG A 311 19.00 26.21 -1.99
CA ARG A 311 19.18 24.79 -1.74
C ARG A 311 18.40 23.93 -2.72
N VAL A 312 18.81 22.69 -2.93
CA VAL A 312 18.00 21.63 -3.54
C VAL A 312 17.35 20.84 -2.42
N VAL A 313 16.07 20.55 -2.57
CA VAL A 313 15.28 19.81 -1.60
C VAL A 313 14.70 18.59 -2.28
N GLU A 314 14.85 17.43 -1.65
CA GLU A 314 14.18 16.20 -2.02
C GLU A 314 13.15 15.86 -0.94
N THR A 315 11.90 15.59 -1.37
CA THR A 315 10.80 15.24 -0.45
C THR A 315 10.03 14.03 -0.96
N TYR A 316 9.43 13.29 -0.03
CA TYR A 316 8.32 12.41 -0.40
C TYR A 316 7.09 13.25 -0.83
N PRO A 317 6.14 12.64 -1.57
CA PRO A 317 4.93 13.34 -2.02
C PRO A 317 4.03 13.89 -0.91
N ASP A 318 4.21 13.46 0.33
CA ASP A 318 3.52 13.99 1.52
C ASP A 318 4.20 15.22 2.14
N GLY A 319 5.33 15.64 1.57
CA GLY A 319 6.13 16.77 2.05
C GLY A 319 7.23 16.39 3.05
N THR A 320 7.34 15.12 3.44
CA THR A 320 8.44 14.68 4.31
C THR A 320 9.77 14.86 3.61
N VAL A 321 10.68 15.62 4.21
CA VAL A 321 12.02 15.92 3.66
C VAL A 321 12.91 14.67 3.73
N VAL A 322 13.50 14.31 2.59
CA VAL A 322 14.47 13.24 2.45
C VAL A 322 15.89 13.80 2.54
N GLU A 323 16.16 14.84 1.74
CA GLU A 323 17.49 15.47 1.69
C GLU A 323 17.38 16.97 1.41
N VAL A 324 18.34 17.71 1.96
CA VAL A 324 18.54 19.14 1.68
C VAL A 324 20.00 19.38 1.36
N THR A 325 20.29 19.85 0.12
CA THR A 325 21.63 20.14 -0.34
C THR A 325 21.80 21.63 -0.60
N PRO A 326 22.58 22.38 0.21
CA PRO A 326 22.88 23.80 -0.04
C PRO A 326 23.62 23.99 -1.38
N LEU A 327 23.20 24.97 -2.20
CA LEU A 327 23.84 25.22 -3.49
C LEU A 327 25.24 25.82 -3.36
N SER A 328 25.54 26.54 -2.29
CA SER A 328 26.90 27.01 -1.97
C SER A 328 27.89 25.85 -1.84
N TYR A 329 27.45 24.68 -1.39
CA TYR A 329 28.29 23.47 -1.32
C TYR A 329 28.57 22.89 -2.71
N CYS A 330 27.56 22.88 -3.58
CA CYS A 330 27.68 22.34 -4.94
C CYS A 330 28.57 23.20 -5.85
N LEU A 331 28.77 24.47 -5.52
CA LEU A 331 29.53 25.44 -6.32
C LEU A 331 30.97 25.63 -5.86
N LYS A 332 31.39 24.99 -4.76
CA LYS A 332 32.79 25.01 -4.33
C LYS A 332 33.65 24.23 -5.34
N PRO A 333 34.83 24.76 -5.74
CA PRO A 333 35.74 24.01 -6.58
C PRO A 333 36.10 22.68 -5.87
N LYS A 334 36.04 21.57 -6.60
CA LYS A 334 36.54 20.27 -6.09
C LYS A 334 38.05 20.44 -5.87
N THR A 335 38.47 20.50 -4.60
CA THR A 335 39.88 20.47 -4.22
C THR A 335 40.50 19.12 -4.53
#